data_7c28bd34b56d784851aa99689bffa9e9
#
_entry.id   7c28bd34b56d784851aa99689bffa9e9
#
_cell.length_a   1.000
_cell.length_b   1.000
_cell.length_c   1.000
_cell.angle_alpha   90.00
_cell.angle_beta   90.00
_cell.angle_gamma   90.00
#
_symmetry.space_group_name_H-M   'P 1'
#
loop_
_entity.id
_entity.type
_entity.pdbx_description
1 polymer ?
#
loop_
_entity_poly.entity_id
_entity_poly.type
_entity_poly.pdbx_seq_one_letter_code
_entity_poly.pdbx_strand_id
1 'polypeptide(L)'
;MSKIEFDTNSLCQNQNFEIPISEILKSLNIQNKNIENETPNNINCTEIEIKDCSSSIYFNQGETNLLISIYGPKETKFRDKVKNEESNIEIYVKFNKEVNKNYINELNDKIKKFSENIILTQSYPKCQINIIINVLSSNNNNYILLSVIFNGIMMALCLSGIDLQSMCLCKSFYNLENKNSILICLDANEDNNIFFIENDFPLLLSDYDKYINECNKGIKEIYFQMKNILYKKLKLN
;
A
#
# COMPACT_ATOMS: atom_id res chain seq x y z
N MET A 1 18.52 11.61 -14.54
CA MET A 1 18.03 10.65 -13.52
C MET A 1 19.13 9.65 -13.24
N SER A 2 19.72 9.67 -12.04
CA SER A 2 20.75 8.71 -11.65
C SER A 2 20.08 7.38 -11.32
N LYS A 3 20.43 6.32 -12.04
CA LYS A 3 20.01 4.95 -11.68
C LYS A 3 20.73 4.54 -10.41
N ILE A 4 19.98 4.16 -9.38
CA ILE A 4 20.54 3.55 -8.18
C ILE A 4 20.47 2.04 -8.39
N GLU A 5 21.60 1.42 -8.72
CA GLU A 5 21.70 -0.04 -8.84
C GLU A 5 21.99 -0.64 -7.46
N PHE A 6 21.07 -1.43 -6.94
CA PHE A 6 21.26 -2.21 -5.72
C PHE A 6 21.54 -3.68 -6.08
N ASP A 7 22.59 -4.24 -5.49
CA ASP A 7 22.91 -5.65 -5.68
C ASP A 7 21.98 -6.54 -4.84
N THR A 8 21.07 -7.24 -5.51
CA THR A 8 20.03 -8.06 -4.88
C THR A 8 20.45 -9.52 -4.65
N ASN A 9 21.66 -9.92 -5.10
CA ASN A 9 22.09 -11.33 -4.97
C ASN A 9 22.28 -11.78 -3.52
N SER A 10 22.55 -10.84 -2.59
CA SER A 10 22.65 -11.11 -1.15
C SER A 10 21.28 -11.17 -0.45
N LEU A 11 20.21 -10.69 -1.10
CA LEU A 11 18.87 -10.55 -0.51
C LEU A 11 18.06 -11.84 -0.53
N CYS A 12 18.37 -12.77 -1.44
CA CYS A 12 17.61 -14.02 -1.61
C CYS A 12 18.04 -15.16 -0.67
N GLN A 13 19.18 -15.07 0.02
CA GLN A 13 19.69 -16.15 0.87
C GLN A 13 19.37 -16.00 2.36
N ASN A 14 19.14 -14.78 2.83
CA ASN A 14 18.71 -14.52 4.20
C ASN A 14 17.40 -13.75 4.19
N GLN A 15 16.47 -14.12 5.06
CA GLN A 15 15.14 -13.50 5.21
C GLN A 15 15.17 -12.00 5.65
N ASN A 16 16.32 -11.35 5.60
CA ASN A 16 16.50 -9.94 5.92
C ASN A 16 16.68 -9.16 4.62
N PHE A 17 15.56 -8.67 4.07
CA PHE A 17 15.57 -7.66 3.02
C PHE A 17 16.00 -6.32 3.65
N GLU A 18 17.27 -6.10 3.85
CA GLU A 18 17.80 -4.81 4.29
C GLU A 18 18.03 -3.92 3.08
N ILE A 19 17.02 -3.14 2.73
CA ILE A 19 17.19 -2.02 1.82
C ILE A 19 17.85 -0.90 2.64
N PRO A 20 18.96 -0.31 2.20
CA PRO A 20 19.58 0.82 2.90
C PRO A 20 18.68 2.07 2.75
N ILE A 21 17.66 2.15 3.61
CA ILE A 21 16.62 3.21 3.62
C ILE A 21 17.29 4.60 3.68
N SER A 22 18.42 4.72 4.38
CA SER A 22 19.17 5.98 4.50
C SER A 22 19.71 6.50 3.17
N GLU A 23 20.08 5.61 2.24
CA GLU A 23 20.56 6.01 0.91
C GLU A 23 19.40 6.42 0.00
N ILE A 24 18.28 5.71 0.09
CA ILE A 24 17.06 6.06 -0.66
C ILE A 24 16.55 7.43 -0.21
N LEU A 25 16.48 7.69 1.08
CA LEU A 25 16.05 8.98 1.62
C LEU A 25 16.98 10.14 1.18
N LYS A 26 18.29 9.91 1.10
CA LYS A 26 19.24 10.91 0.58
C LYS A 26 19.04 11.19 -0.89
N SER A 27 18.79 10.14 -1.71
CA SER A 27 18.57 10.29 -3.15
C SER A 27 17.29 11.02 -3.50
N LEU A 28 16.27 10.93 -2.65
CA LEU A 28 14.97 11.57 -2.85
C LEU A 28 14.97 13.06 -2.45
N ASN A 29 16.07 13.60 -1.89
CA ASN A 29 16.15 14.98 -1.41
C ASN A 29 14.94 15.38 -0.52
N ILE A 30 14.46 14.43 0.29
CA ILE A 30 13.33 14.67 1.19
C ILE A 30 13.84 15.52 2.35
N GLN A 31 13.88 16.82 2.11
CA GLN A 31 13.89 17.77 3.22
C GLN A 31 12.52 17.68 3.89
N ASN A 32 12.51 17.48 5.21
CA ASN A 32 11.32 17.66 6.03
C ASN A 32 10.82 19.10 5.84
N LYS A 33 10.05 19.33 4.79
CA LYS A 33 9.23 20.53 4.69
C LYS A 33 8.13 20.36 5.71
N ASN A 34 8.08 21.27 6.67
CA ASN A 34 6.96 21.44 7.58
C ASN A 34 5.70 21.58 6.73
N ILE A 35 4.89 20.51 6.72
CA ILE A 35 3.65 20.42 5.95
C ILE A 35 2.53 20.99 6.85
N GLU A 36 2.53 22.30 7.03
CA GLU A 36 1.45 22.97 7.79
C GLU A 36 0.17 23.22 6.98
N ASN A 37 0.14 22.94 5.65
CA ASN A 37 -1.00 23.30 4.79
C ASN A 37 -1.36 22.25 3.72
N GLU A 38 -0.93 20.99 3.82
CA GLU A 38 -1.40 19.98 2.89
C GLU A 38 -2.66 19.29 3.42
N THR A 39 -3.73 19.30 2.61
CA THR A 39 -4.96 18.60 2.94
C THR A 39 -4.68 17.11 3.11
N PRO A 40 -5.33 16.40 4.08
CA PRO A 40 -5.04 14.98 4.36
C PRO A 40 -5.31 14.03 3.17
N ASN A 41 -5.80 14.52 2.05
CA ASN A 41 -6.04 13.78 0.82
C ASN A 41 -4.93 13.97 -0.24
N ASN A 42 -3.94 14.82 -0.04
CA ASN A 42 -2.85 14.98 -1.00
C ASN A 42 -1.97 13.74 -1.04
N ILE A 43 -1.86 13.18 -2.23
CA ILE A 43 -1.02 12.02 -2.51
C ILE A 43 0.18 12.48 -3.35
N ASN A 44 1.37 12.11 -2.89
CA ASN A 44 2.59 12.21 -3.67
C ASN A 44 3.15 10.81 -3.89
N CYS A 45 3.46 10.49 -5.13
CA CYS A 45 4.04 9.21 -5.51
C CYS A 45 5.24 9.45 -6.42
N THR A 46 6.38 8.89 -6.03
CA THR A 46 7.60 8.90 -6.83
C THR A 46 8.07 7.48 -7.03
N GLU A 47 8.29 7.09 -8.27
CA GLU A 47 8.82 5.77 -8.59
C GLU A 47 10.34 5.73 -8.32
N ILE A 48 10.79 4.61 -7.77
CA ILE A 48 12.19 4.35 -7.47
C ILE A 48 12.58 3.09 -8.24
N GLU A 49 13.64 3.14 -9.04
CA GLU A 49 14.13 1.95 -9.73
C GLU A 49 14.93 1.09 -8.74
N ILE A 50 14.39 -0.08 -8.39
CA ILE A 50 15.08 -1.11 -7.62
C ILE A 50 15.27 -2.33 -8.53
N LYS A 51 16.47 -2.89 -8.53
CA LYS A 51 16.81 -4.06 -9.34
C LYS A 51 15.90 -5.26 -9.00
N ASP A 52 15.47 -6.00 -10.02
CA ASP A 52 14.60 -7.18 -9.92
C ASP A 52 13.22 -6.94 -9.29
N CYS A 53 12.83 -5.68 -9.12
CA CYS A 53 11.53 -5.26 -8.63
C CYS A 53 10.58 -5.00 -9.80
N SER A 54 9.34 -5.48 -9.72
CA SER A 54 8.31 -5.20 -10.75
C SER A 54 7.81 -3.77 -10.64
N SER A 55 7.72 -3.25 -9.42
CA SER A 55 7.40 -1.87 -9.12
C SER A 55 7.96 -1.50 -7.76
N SER A 56 8.49 -0.29 -7.63
CA SER A 56 8.85 0.28 -6.34
C SER A 56 8.54 1.76 -6.31
N ILE A 57 7.84 2.19 -5.27
CA ILE A 57 7.37 3.55 -5.12
C ILE A 57 7.66 4.11 -3.73
N TYR A 58 8.00 5.37 -3.69
CA TYR A 58 7.84 6.19 -2.50
C TYR A 58 6.45 6.81 -2.54
N PHE A 59 5.64 6.51 -1.54
CA PHE A 59 4.26 6.95 -1.43
C PHE A 59 4.08 7.77 -0.17
N ASN A 60 3.52 8.95 -0.34
CA ASN A 60 3.21 9.86 0.76
C ASN A 60 1.74 10.24 0.70
N GLN A 61 1.06 10.13 1.83
CA GLN A 61 -0.30 10.64 2.02
C GLN A 61 -0.41 11.24 3.42
N GLY A 62 -0.55 12.57 3.48
CA GLY A 62 -0.50 13.30 4.74
C GLY A 62 0.85 13.16 5.45
N GLU A 63 0.83 12.75 6.73
CA GLU A 63 2.04 12.55 7.54
C GLU A 63 2.70 11.17 7.34
N THR A 64 2.05 10.27 6.61
CA THR A 64 2.52 8.91 6.42
C THR A 64 3.36 8.79 5.16
N ASN A 65 4.57 8.28 5.33
CA ASN A 65 5.53 8.03 4.26
C ASN A 65 5.85 6.54 4.18
N LEU A 66 5.69 5.96 3.01
CA LEU A 66 5.90 4.54 2.75
C LEU A 66 6.87 4.36 1.59
N LEU A 67 7.70 3.32 1.69
CA LEU A 67 8.40 2.75 0.55
C LEU A 67 7.82 1.37 0.29
N ILE A 68 7.17 1.20 -0.86
CA ILE A 68 6.51 -0.04 -1.23
C ILE A 68 7.21 -0.63 -2.44
N SER A 69 7.58 -1.89 -2.34
CA SER A 69 8.27 -2.62 -3.41
C SER A 69 7.57 -3.94 -3.68
N ILE A 70 7.28 -4.23 -4.95
CA ILE A 70 6.60 -5.43 -5.41
C ILE A 70 7.56 -6.26 -6.22
N TYR A 71 7.75 -7.51 -5.82
CA TYR A 71 8.58 -8.50 -6.50
C TYR A 71 7.72 -9.62 -7.04
N GLY A 72 7.82 -9.90 -8.31
CA GLY A 72 7.09 -10.97 -8.98
C GLY A 72 6.02 -10.43 -9.95
N PRO A 73 5.22 -11.32 -10.56
CA PRO A 73 5.13 -12.77 -10.29
C PRO A 73 6.43 -13.51 -10.65
N LYS A 74 6.95 -14.34 -9.76
CA LYS A 74 8.11 -15.19 -9.98
C LYS A 74 7.77 -16.63 -9.61
N GLU A 75 8.34 -17.61 -10.30
CA GLU A 75 8.13 -19.01 -9.97
C GLU A 75 8.50 -19.31 -8.51
N THR A 76 7.63 -20.04 -7.81
CA THR A 76 7.83 -20.36 -6.39
C THR A 76 8.93 -21.41 -6.25
N LYS A 77 10.02 -21.05 -5.57
CA LYS A 77 11.18 -21.94 -5.36
C LYS A 77 10.93 -23.04 -4.31
N PHE A 78 10.02 -22.80 -3.38
CA PHE A 78 9.75 -23.70 -2.27
C PHE A 78 8.50 -24.53 -2.53
N ARG A 79 8.66 -25.86 -2.61
CA ARG A 79 7.56 -26.81 -2.92
C ARG A 79 6.39 -26.69 -1.96
N ASP A 80 6.64 -26.40 -0.69
CA ASP A 80 5.62 -26.31 0.38
C ASP A 80 4.73 -25.05 0.22
N LYS A 81 5.16 -24.06 -0.58
CA LYS A 81 4.44 -22.81 -0.82
C LYS A 81 3.78 -22.75 -2.19
N VAL A 82 3.90 -23.80 -2.99
CA VAL A 82 3.33 -23.84 -4.34
C VAL A 82 1.83 -24.06 -4.24
N LYS A 83 1.06 -23.06 -4.67
CA LYS A 83 -0.37 -23.19 -4.93
C LYS A 83 -0.55 -23.54 -6.42
N ASN A 84 -1.22 -24.65 -6.73
CA ASN A 84 -1.29 -25.15 -8.09
C ASN A 84 -2.15 -24.31 -9.03
N GLU A 85 -3.18 -23.66 -8.51
CA GLU A 85 -4.21 -22.95 -9.27
C GLU A 85 -4.12 -21.42 -9.14
N GLU A 86 -3.34 -20.91 -8.19
CA GLU A 86 -3.22 -19.48 -7.90
C GLU A 86 -1.80 -19.10 -7.48
N SER A 87 -1.51 -17.79 -7.44
CA SER A 87 -0.26 -17.29 -6.90
C SER A 87 -0.27 -17.25 -5.37
N ASN A 88 0.91 -17.37 -4.77
CA ASN A 88 1.11 -17.12 -3.33
C ASN A 88 1.51 -15.67 -3.11
N ILE A 89 0.82 -14.98 -2.21
CA ILE A 89 1.13 -13.60 -1.83
C ILE A 89 1.78 -13.58 -0.46
N GLU A 90 2.95 -12.98 -0.36
CA GLU A 90 3.65 -12.77 0.89
C GLU A 90 3.84 -11.28 1.17
N ILE A 91 3.53 -10.88 2.39
CA ILE A 91 3.59 -9.49 2.85
C ILE A 91 4.68 -9.35 3.92
N TYR A 92 5.48 -8.30 3.78
CA TYR A 92 6.53 -7.96 4.75
C TYR A 92 6.44 -6.49 5.10
N VAL A 93 5.94 -6.19 6.30
CA VAL A 93 5.91 -4.82 6.83
C VAL A 93 7.09 -4.61 7.75
N LYS A 94 7.83 -3.53 7.53
CA LYS A 94 8.94 -3.09 8.37
C LYS A 94 8.74 -1.65 8.82
N PHE A 95 9.08 -1.38 10.06
CA PHE A 95 9.05 -0.03 10.64
C PHE A 95 10.46 0.44 10.97
N ASN A 96 10.70 1.73 10.84
CA ASN A 96 11.96 2.36 11.28
C ASN A 96 12.10 2.42 12.81
N LYS A 97 11.02 2.14 13.56
CA LYS A 97 10.97 2.14 15.03
C LYS A 97 10.69 0.73 15.52
N GLU A 98 11.06 0.44 16.74
CA GLU A 98 10.64 -0.79 17.39
C GLU A 98 9.12 -0.81 17.57
N VAL A 99 8.48 -1.82 17.03
CA VAL A 99 7.04 -2.05 17.07
C VAL A 99 6.78 -3.47 17.56
N ASN A 100 5.67 -3.66 18.27
CA ASN A 100 5.27 -4.96 18.78
C ASN A 100 5.10 -5.97 17.62
N LYS A 101 5.75 -7.14 17.73
CA LYS A 101 5.68 -8.21 16.71
C LYS A 101 4.25 -8.69 16.44
N ASN A 102 3.41 -8.76 17.48
CA ASN A 102 2.01 -9.19 17.32
C ASN A 102 1.23 -8.20 16.45
N TYR A 103 1.46 -6.90 16.63
CA TYR A 103 0.87 -5.85 15.79
C TYR A 103 1.33 -5.96 14.33
N ILE A 104 2.63 -6.22 14.10
CA ILE A 104 3.15 -6.41 12.74
C ILE A 104 2.53 -7.63 12.08
N ASN A 105 2.35 -8.74 12.81
CA ASN A 105 1.72 -9.94 12.28
C ASN A 105 0.24 -9.68 11.91
N GLU A 106 -0.50 -9.03 12.81
CA GLU A 106 -1.90 -8.65 12.54
C GLU A 106 -2.01 -7.74 11.30
N LEU A 107 -1.10 -6.77 11.18
CA LEU A 107 -1.03 -5.88 10.03
C LEU A 107 -0.73 -6.64 8.73
N ASN A 108 0.25 -7.55 8.76
CA ASN A 108 0.58 -8.42 7.64
C ASN A 108 -0.63 -9.26 7.18
N ASP A 109 -1.37 -9.84 8.12
CA ASP A 109 -2.55 -10.66 7.82
C ASP A 109 -3.68 -9.83 7.17
N LYS A 110 -3.92 -8.61 7.66
CA LYS A 110 -4.92 -7.70 7.07
C LYS A 110 -4.52 -7.29 5.65
N ILE A 111 -3.27 -6.92 5.45
CA ILE A 111 -2.74 -6.52 4.14
C ILE A 111 -2.76 -7.70 3.17
N LYS A 112 -2.43 -8.91 3.66
CA LYS A 112 -2.46 -10.13 2.84
C LYS A 112 -3.86 -10.42 2.34
N LYS A 113 -4.87 -10.43 3.22
CA LYS A 113 -6.27 -10.61 2.84
C LYS A 113 -6.73 -9.55 1.83
N PHE A 114 -6.37 -8.29 2.05
CA PHE A 114 -6.67 -7.22 1.09
C PHE A 114 -6.04 -7.51 -0.27
N SER A 115 -4.75 -7.86 -0.31
CA SER A 115 -4.03 -8.11 -1.56
C SER A 115 -4.52 -9.36 -2.30
N GLU A 116 -4.86 -10.44 -1.59
CA GLU A 116 -5.43 -11.67 -2.17
C GLU A 116 -6.79 -11.42 -2.84
N ASN A 117 -7.55 -10.46 -2.33
CA ASN A 117 -8.86 -10.13 -2.89
C ASN A 117 -8.79 -9.18 -4.09
N ILE A 118 -7.75 -8.36 -4.22
CA ILE A 118 -7.63 -7.38 -5.32
C ILE A 118 -6.79 -7.88 -6.49
N ILE A 119 -5.85 -8.79 -6.25
CA ILE A 119 -4.98 -9.36 -7.28
C ILE A 119 -5.70 -10.55 -7.93
N LEU A 120 -5.69 -10.63 -9.26
CA LEU A 120 -6.21 -11.78 -9.99
C LEU A 120 -5.19 -12.94 -9.89
N THR A 121 -5.18 -13.60 -8.73
CA THR A 121 -4.19 -14.63 -8.37
C THR A 121 -4.18 -15.83 -9.31
N GLN A 122 -5.33 -16.13 -9.92
CA GLN A 122 -5.50 -17.21 -10.88
C GLN A 122 -4.76 -16.98 -12.21
N SER A 123 -4.44 -15.73 -12.55
CA SER A 123 -3.61 -15.41 -13.74
C SER A 123 -2.15 -15.86 -13.57
N TYR A 124 -1.71 -16.13 -12.34
CA TYR A 124 -0.31 -16.44 -12.03
C TYR A 124 -0.16 -17.74 -11.21
N PRO A 125 -0.60 -18.90 -11.75
CA PRO A 125 -0.52 -20.15 -11.01
C PRO A 125 0.95 -20.52 -10.72
N LYS A 126 1.21 -21.14 -9.57
CA LYS A 126 2.54 -21.54 -9.11
C LYS A 126 3.56 -20.41 -8.93
N CYS A 127 3.12 -19.16 -9.05
CA CYS A 127 3.97 -17.99 -8.84
C CYS A 127 3.86 -17.45 -7.43
N GLN A 128 4.85 -16.68 -7.05
CA GLN A 128 4.90 -15.92 -5.79
C GLN A 128 5.00 -14.44 -6.09
N ILE A 129 4.22 -13.64 -5.37
CA ILE A 129 4.25 -12.19 -5.37
C ILE A 129 4.60 -11.74 -3.96
N ASN A 130 5.70 -11.00 -3.81
CA ASN A 130 6.14 -10.45 -2.52
C ASN A 130 5.90 -8.95 -2.51
N ILE A 131 5.18 -8.47 -1.49
CA ILE A 131 4.95 -7.05 -1.26
C ILE A 131 5.70 -6.63 -0.01
N ILE A 132 6.69 -5.77 -0.17
CA ILE A 132 7.52 -5.27 0.93
C ILE A 132 7.14 -3.82 1.18
N ILE A 133 6.78 -3.51 2.43
CA ILE A 133 6.33 -2.20 2.87
C ILE A 133 7.25 -1.71 3.98
N ASN A 134 8.01 -0.66 3.70
CA ASN A 134 8.80 0.00 4.73
C ASN A 134 8.07 1.28 5.15
N VAL A 135 7.63 1.32 6.41
CA VAL A 135 7.00 2.48 7.02
C VAL A 135 8.09 3.42 7.51
N LEU A 136 8.29 4.53 6.80
CA LEU A 136 9.35 5.51 7.09
C LEU A 136 8.92 6.47 8.19
N SER A 137 7.69 6.98 8.07
CA SER A 137 6.99 7.75 9.10
C SER A 137 5.51 7.44 9.08
N SER A 138 4.84 7.53 10.19
CA SER A 138 3.40 7.30 10.28
C SER A 138 2.78 8.18 11.35
N ASN A 139 1.51 8.52 11.14
CA ASN A 139 0.64 9.01 12.19
C ASN A 139 0.45 7.93 13.26
N ASN A 140 0.16 8.33 14.49
CA ASN A 140 -0.06 7.41 15.62
C ASN A 140 -1.40 6.65 15.54
N ASN A 141 -2.24 6.92 14.52
CA ASN A 141 -3.50 6.23 14.33
C ASN A 141 -3.34 5.04 13.36
N ASN A 142 -3.65 3.84 13.86
CA ASN A 142 -3.50 2.59 13.12
C ASN A 142 -4.40 2.52 11.88
N TYR A 143 -5.61 3.09 11.93
CA TYR A 143 -6.57 3.08 10.81
C TYR A 143 -6.12 4.01 9.69
N ILE A 144 -5.54 5.18 10.05
CA ILE A 144 -4.95 6.09 9.06
C ILE A 144 -3.76 5.41 8.39
N LEU A 145 -2.87 4.79 9.16
CA LEU A 145 -1.73 4.06 8.60
C LEU A 145 -2.19 2.95 7.65
N LEU A 146 -3.17 2.14 8.05
CA LEU A 146 -3.68 1.04 7.25
C LEU A 146 -4.32 1.54 5.94
N SER A 147 -5.08 2.65 5.97
CA SER A 147 -5.67 3.25 4.77
C SER A 147 -4.60 3.70 3.78
N VAL A 148 -3.53 4.34 4.28
CA VAL A 148 -2.43 4.81 3.44
C VAL A 148 -1.63 3.63 2.85
N ILE A 149 -1.45 2.55 3.63
CA ILE A 149 -0.81 1.31 3.15
C ILE A 149 -1.64 0.72 2.00
N PHE A 150 -2.95 0.58 2.15
CA PHE A 150 -3.82 0.02 1.11
C PHE A 150 -3.80 0.87 -0.18
N ASN A 151 -3.90 2.20 -0.05
CA ASN A 151 -3.80 3.11 -1.19
C ASN A 151 -2.43 3.04 -1.87
N GLY A 152 -1.36 2.96 -1.08
CA GLY A 152 -0.01 2.83 -1.60
C GLY A 152 0.23 1.49 -2.33
N ILE A 153 -0.26 0.38 -1.78
CA ILE A 153 -0.21 -0.94 -2.44
C ILE A 153 -0.96 -0.89 -3.76
N MET A 154 -2.15 -0.29 -3.79
CA MET A 154 -2.95 -0.16 -5.00
C MET A 154 -2.19 0.61 -6.08
N MET A 155 -1.55 1.73 -5.72
CA MET A 155 -0.72 2.50 -6.65
C MET A 155 0.48 1.69 -7.15
N ALA A 156 1.17 0.95 -6.27
CA ALA A 156 2.31 0.11 -6.64
C ALA A 156 1.89 -1.04 -7.57
N LEU A 157 0.74 -1.66 -7.32
CA LEU A 157 0.19 -2.72 -8.17
C LEU A 157 -0.18 -2.19 -9.56
N CYS A 158 -0.82 -1.03 -9.67
CA CYS A 158 -1.10 -0.40 -10.95
C CYS A 158 0.17 -0.13 -11.78
N LEU A 159 1.29 0.17 -11.12
CA LEU A 159 2.57 0.42 -11.78
C LEU A 159 3.35 -0.86 -12.09
N SER A 160 3.07 -1.97 -11.40
CA SER A 160 3.75 -3.25 -11.60
C SER A 160 3.28 -4.02 -12.84
N GLY A 161 2.09 -3.69 -13.38
CA GLY A 161 1.47 -4.42 -14.47
C GLY A 161 0.89 -5.78 -14.07
N ILE A 162 0.68 -6.01 -12.77
CA ILE A 162 0.00 -7.21 -12.28
C ILE A 162 -1.51 -7.05 -12.49
N ASP A 163 -2.17 -8.10 -12.98
CA ASP A 163 -3.61 -8.11 -13.23
C ASP A 163 -4.40 -7.96 -11.93
N LEU A 164 -5.32 -7.01 -11.93
CA LEU A 164 -6.16 -6.69 -10.77
C LEU A 164 -7.61 -7.06 -11.05
N GLN A 165 -8.29 -7.58 -10.05
CA GLN A 165 -9.71 -7.88 -10.10
C GLN A 165 -10.56 -6.61 -9.96
N SER A 166 -10.13 -5.69 -9.10
CA SER A 166 -10.82 -4.42 -8.84
C SER A 166 -9.83 -3.35 -8.37
N MET A 167 -10.23 -2.08 -8.48
CA MET A 167 -9.47 -0.95 -7.97
C MET A 167 -10.07 -0.46 -6.65
N CYS A 168 -9.58 -0.99 -5.54
CA CYS A 168 -10.07 -0.65 -4.20
C CYS A 168 -9.25 0.46 -3.56
N LEU A 169 -9.91 1.51 -3.14
CA LEU A 169 -9.31 2.64 -2.43
C LEU A 169 -9.92 2.80 -1.05
N CYS A 170 -9.12 3.27 -0.13
CA CYS A 170 -9.48 3.31 1.27
C CYS A 170 -9.41 4.73 1.83
N LYS A 171 -10.37 5.05 2.70
CA LYS A 171 -10.37 6.25 3.50
C LYS A 171 -10.64 5.92 4.96
N SER A 172 -9.93 6.57 5.86
CA SER A 172 -10.15 6.47 7.29
C SER A 172 -10.74 7.77 7.83
N PHE A 173 -11.60 7.63 8.82
CA PHE A 173 -12.19 8.73 9.57
C PHE A 173 -11.80 8.58 11.04
N TYR A 174 -11.42 9.67 11.65
CA TYR A 174 -11.03 9.72 13.04
C TYR A 174 -11.75 10.86 13.75
N ASN A 175 -12.48 10.53 14.79
CA ASN A 175 -13.14 11.53 15.65
C ASN A 175 -12.23 11.84 16.85
N LEU A 176 -11.75 13.08 16.92
CA LEU A 176 -10.86 13.54 17.99
C LEU A 176 -11.51 13.52 19.38
N GLU A 177 -12.82 13.78 19.46
CA GLU A 177 -13.54 13.87 20.74
C GLU A 177 -13.69 12.49 21.39
N ASN A 178 -14.10 11.49 20.62
CA ASN A 178 -14.38 10.13 21.11
C ASN A 178 -13.22 9.16 20.87
N LYS A 179 -12.17 9.59 20.17
CA LYS A 179 -11.05 8.75 19.71
C LYS A 179 -11.49 7.55 18.86
N ASN A 180 -12.67 7.62 18.28
CA ASN A 180 -13.22 6.55 17.46
C ASN A 180 -12.64 6.61 16.04
N SER A 181 -12.32 5.47 15.50
CA SER A 181 -11.77 5.34 14.15
C SER A 181 -12.58 4.37 13.31
N ILE A 182 -12.73 4.69 12.05
CA ILE A 182 -13.32 3.80 11.05
C ILE A 182 -12.50 3.83 9.78
N LEU A 183 -12.27 2.68 9.18
CA LEU A 183 -11.65 2.49 7.89
C LEU A 183 -12.67 1.87 6.94
N ILE A 184 -12.85 2.48 5.79
CA ILE A 184 -13.72 1.98 4.74
C ILE A 184 -12.94 1.93 3.43
N CYS A 185 -12.99 0.76 2.78
CA CYS A 185 -12.45 0.56 1.44
C CYS A 185 -13.58 0.27 0.48
N LEU A 186 -13.63 1.02 -0.62
CA LEU A 186 -14.65 0.87 -1.67
C LEU A 186 -13.97 0.60 -3.01
N ASP A 187 -14.68 -0.05 -3.92
CA ASP A 187 -14.27 -0.13 -5.30
C ASP A 187 -14.40 1.26 -5.95
N ALA A 188 -13.32 1.73 -6.58
CA ALA A 188 -13.30 3.03 -7.23
C ALA A 188 -14.12 3.08 -8.53
N ASN A 189 -14.44 1.92 -9.11
CA ASN A 189 -15.20 1.79 -10.35
C ASN A 189 -16.71 1.59 -10.12
N GLU A 190 -17.08 1.10 -8.94
CA GLU A 190 -18.48 0.80 -8.60
C GLU A 190 -18.91 1.59 -7.36
N ASP A 191 -19.89 2.47 -7.51
CA ASP A 191 -20.42 3.25 -6.40
C ASP A 191 -21.01 2.31 -5.32
N ASN A 192 -20.61 2.54 -4.06
CA ASN A 192 -21.07 1.81 -2.87
C ASN A 192 -20.72 0.31 -2.79
N ASN A 193 -19.85 -0.20 -3.64
CA ASN A 193 -19.34 -1.56 -3.49
C ASN A 193 -18.29 -1.58 -2.39
N ILE A 194 -18.69 -2.10 -1.21
CA ILE A 194 -17.85 -2.14 -0.01
C ILE A 194 -16.95 -3.37 -0.09
N PHE A 195 -15.66 -3.13 -0.04
CA PHE A 195 -14.65 -4.17 -0.08
C PHE A 195 -14.16 -4.58 1.31
N PHE A 196 -14.02 -3.59 2.19
CA PHE A 196 -13.51 -3.79 3.54
C PHE A 196 -13.99 -2.67 4.47
N ILE A 197 -14.48 -3.02 5.65
CA ILE A 197 -14.79 -2.09 6.73
C ILE A 197 -14.17 -2.59 8.02
N GLU A 198 -13.52 -1.70 8.74
CA GLU A 198 -13.02 -1.95 10.09
C GLU A 198 -13.30 -0.72 10.97
N ASN A 199 -13.81 -0.95 12.17
CA ASN A 199 -14.10 0.11 13.14
C ASN A 199 -13.81 -0.36 14.57
N ASP A 200 -13.48 0.57 15.46
CA ASP A 200 -13.17 0.32 16.88
C ASP A 200 -14.31 0.65 17.84
N PHE A 201 -15.46 1.02 17.31
CA PHE A 201 -16.63 1.41 18.09
C PHE A 201 -17.94 0.86 17.50
N PRO A 202 -18.99 0.63 18.31
CA PRO A 202 -20.27 0.22 17.80
C PRO A 202 -20.93 1.33 16.97
N LEU A 203 -21.32 1.04 15.74
CA LEU A 203 -22.00 1.94 14.81
C LEU A 203 -23.46 1.54 14.65
N LEU A 204 -24.34 2.56 14.58
CA LEU A 204 -25.72 2.36 14.14
C LEU A 204 -25.76 2.22 12.61
N LEU A 205 -26.68 1.42 12.10
CA LEU A 205 -26.82 1.19 10.66
C LEU A 205 -27.02 2.50 9.87
N SER A 206 -27.77 3.45 10.45
CA SER A 206 -27.97 4.79 9.87
C SER A 206 -26.71 5.63 9.71
N ASP A 207 -25.69 5.36 10.53
CA ASP A 207 -24.46 6.12 10.49
C ASP A 207 -23.49 5.55 9.46
N TYR A 208 -23.59 4.24 9.16
CA TYR A 208 -22.83 3.62 8.07
C TYR A 208 -23.06 4.33 6.73
N ASP A 209 -24.32 4.62 6.38
CA ASP A 209 -24.66 5.30 5.13
C ASP A 209 -24.00 6.68 5.00
N LYS A 210 -23.89 7.42 6.11
CA LYS A 210 -23.20 8.72 6.13
C LYS A 210 -21.71 8.55 5.85
N TYR A 211 -21.04 7.61 6.56
CA TYR A 211 -19.62 7.34 6.36
C TYR A 211 -19.30 6.81 4.96
N ILE A 212 -20.14 5.95 4.41
CA ILE A 212 -20.00 5.44 3.03
C ILE A 212 -20.11 6.59 2.02
N ASN A 213 -21.08 7.49 2.18
CA ASN A 213 -21.25 8.64 1.29
C ASN A 213 -20.06 9.63 1.37
N GLU A 214 -19.52 9.87 2.57
CA GLU A 214 -18.33 10.69 2.74
C GLU A 214 -17.08 9.98 2.19
N CYS A 215 -16.98 8.67 2.39
CA CYS A 215 -15.92 7.85 1.86
C CYS A 215 -15.88 7.90 0.33
N ASN A 216 -17.03 7.74 -0.33
CA ASN A 216 -17.15 7.83 -1.78
C ASN A 216 -16.62 9.17 -2.35
N LYS A 217 -16.93 10.29 -1.68
CA LYS A 217 -16.40 11.59 -2.10
C LYS A 217 -14.87 11.63 -2.00
N GLY A 218 -14.34 11.22 -0.86
CA GLY A 218 -12.90 11.22 -0.65
C GLY A 218 -12.15 10.24 -1.56
N ILE A 219 -12.72 9.07 -1.81
CA ILE A 219 -12.15 8.08 -2.74
C ILE A 219 -12.11 8.62 -4.18
N LYS A 220 -13.14 9.33 -4.64
CA LYS A 220 -13.14 9.96 -5.97
C LYS A 220 -12.00 10.98 -6.11
N GLU A 221 -11.69 11.73 -5.05
CA GLU A 221 -10.56 12.66 -5.04
C GLU A 221 -9.21 11.92 -5.10
N ILE A 222 -9.04 10.87 -4.27
CA ILE A 222 -7.85 10.01 -4.25
C ILE A 222 -7.66 9.35 -5.63
N TYR A 223 -8.71 8.77 -6.19
CA TYR A 223 -8.71 8.16 -7.52
C TYR A 223 -8.26 9.13 -8.61
N PHE A 224 -8.81 10.35 -8.60
CA PHE A 224 -8.44 11.37 -9.58
C PHE A 224 -6.97 11.76 -9.47
N GLN A 225 -6.43 11.89 -8.27
CA GLN A 225 -5.00 12.18 -8.07
C GLN A 225 -4.12 11.03 -8.55
N MET A 226 -4.44 9.77 -8.19
CA MET A 226 -3.71 8.59 -8.67
C MET A 226 -3.72 8.49 -10.19
N LYS A 227 -4.89 8.68 -10.78
CA LYS A 227 -5.07 8.68 -12.24
C LYS A 227 -4.20 9.75 -12.92
N ASN A 228 -4.13 10.96 -12.37
CA ASN A 228 -3.29 12.03 -12.90
C ASN A 228 -1.79 11.69 -12.81
N ILE A 229 -1.36 11.03 -11.74
CA ILE A 229 0.04 10.58 -11.58
C ILE A 229 0.37 9.51 -12.64
N LEU A 230 -0.52 8.53 -12.81
CA LEU A 230 -0.36 7.47 -13.82
C LEU A 230 -0.35 8.02 -15.25
N TYR A 231 -1.26 8.95 -15.58
CA TYR A 231 -1.30 9.57 -16.92
C TYR A 231 -0.08 10.43 -17.23
N LYS A 232 0.44 11.17 -16.24
CA LYS A 232 1.69 11.92 -16.43
C LYS A 232 2.84 10.99 -16.80
N LYS A 233 2.88 9.81 -16.22
CA LYS A 233 3.89 8.80 -16.53
C LYS A 233 3.73 8.20 -17.91
N LEU A 234 2.51 7.84 -18.30
CA LEU A 234 2.21 7.26 -19.63
C LEU A 234 2.44 8.23 -20.80
N LYS A 235 2.39 9.54 -20.57
CA LYS A 235 2.64 10.58 -21.59
C LYS A 235 4.12 10.94 -21.74
N LEU A 236 4.98 10.50 -20.81
CA LEU A 236 6.42 10.75 -20.85
C LEU A 236 7.19 9.61 -21.53
N ASN A 237 6.51 8.55 -21.93
CA ASN A 237 6.99 7.49 -22.78
C ASN A 237 6.32 7.58 -24.16
#